data_374b40ae10986e3406ee68b8169faa22
#
_entry.id   374b40ae10986e3406ee68b8169faa22
#
_cell.length_a   1.000
_cell.length_b   1.000
_cell.length_c   1.000
_cell.angle_alpha   90.00
_cell.angle_beta   90.00
_cell.angle_gamma   90.00
#
_symmetry.space_group_name_H-M   'P 1'
#
loop_
_entity.id
_entity.type
_entity.pdbx_description
1 polymer ?
#
loop_
_entity_poly.entity_id
_entity_poly.type
_entity_poly.pdbx_seq_one_letter_code
_entity_poly.pdbx_strand_id
1 'polypeptide(L)'
;MKTQLSDRTVTFEKVAIGLILILSGLILIYLSANGPFFLNTIKYKTSFSAISQIKGQDLINLFLIAPLLFTGGLSHILNKSISKYLIILTPVYLMYYGLSMGIGMEWGSENYSGDSEKLTFHFLFLIISGLVTMMYSYSLFKPAGNIYFNKKHLMIYSIIFVVFILLFSSMWLKEVFLVMSSNYPVSYGQNPVLFWVIRYLDLGFTIPLGLLSVYLLWTRPDSAFPVQLLFYGFFMT
;
A
#
# COMPACT_ATOMS: atom_id res chain seq x y z
N MET A 1 18.31 -35.13 9.67
CA MET A 1 17.52 -34.33 10.61
C MET A 1 17.46 -32.83 10.27
N LYS A 2 18.58 -32.17 9.93
CA LYS A 2 18.58 -30.72 9.50
C LYS A 2 17.75 -30.45 8.24
N THR A 3 17.80 -31.32 7.22
CA THR A 3 17.03 -31.19 5.96
C THR A 3 15.52 -31.27 6.17
N GLN A 4 15.01 -32.18 6.99
CA GLN A 4 13.56 -32.30 7.25
C GLN A 4 12.99 -31.14 8.04
N LEU A 5 13.75 -30.56 8.96
CA LEU A 5 13.35 -29.35 9.69
C LEU A 5 13.27 -28.14 8.73
N SER A 6 14.21 -28.01 7.80
CA SER A 6 14.20 -26.97 6.78
C SER A 6 12.95 -27.04 5.90
N ASP A 7 12.59 -28.24 5.40
CA ASP A 7 11.42 -28.41 4.53
C ASP A 7 10.09 -28.12 5.23
N ARG A 8 9.96 -28.53 6.50
CA ARG A 8 8.76 -28.23 7.31
C ARG A 8 8.62 -26.75 7.59
N THR A 9 9.71 -26.06 7.90
CA THR A 9 9.71 -24.61 8.16
C THR A 9 9.30 -23.85 6.91
N VAL A 10 9.88 -24.16 5.75
CA VAL A 10 9.54 -23.55 4.46
C VAL A 10 8.06 -23.78 4.10
N THR A 11 7.54 -24.98 4.37
CA THR A 11 6.12 -25.28 4.12
C THR A 11 5.21 -24.47 5.04
N PHE A 12 5.56 -24.37 6.32
CA PHE A 12 4.81 -23.55 7.30
C PHE A 12 4.76 -22.07 6.90
N GLU A 13 5.91 -21.48 6.55
CA GLU A 13 5.99 -20.08 6.12
C GLU A 13 5.09 -19.82 4.90
N LYS A 14 5.13 -20.69 3.89
CA LYS A 14 4.29 -20.54 2.70
C LYS A 14 2.80 -20.58 3.02
N VAL A 15 2.38 -21.53 3.85
CA VAL A 15 0.99 -21.65 4.26
C VAL A 15 0.58 -20.46 5.10
N ALA A 16 1.39 -20.05 6.08
CA ALA A 16 1.11 -18.92 6.95
C ALA A 16 0.96 -17.61 6.15
N ILE A 17 1.92 -17.31 5.27
CA ILE A 17 1.85 -16.11 4.41
C ILE A 17 0.66 -16.17 3.46
N GLY A 18 0.41 -17.31 2.84
CA GLY A 18 -0.75 -17.48 1.96
C GLY A 18 -2.08 -17.26 2.69
N LEU A 19 -2.21 -17.77 3.93
CA LEU A 19 -3.39 -17.54 4.77
C LEU A 19 -3.53 -16.08 5.21
N ILE A 20 -2.44 -15.40 5.56
CA ILE A 20 -2.43 -13.96 5.87
C ILE A 20 -2.98 -13.15 4.69
N LEU A 21 -2.52 -13.44 3.46
CA LEU A 21 -2.98 -12.77 2.25
C LEU A 21 -4.47 -13.02 1.99
N ILE A 22 -4.92 -14.27 2.08
CA ILE A 22 -6.33 -14.64 1.89
C ILE A 22 -7.20 -13.93 2.94
N LEU A 23 -6.80 -13.93 4.20
CA LEU A 23 -7.53 -13.26 5.27
C LEU A 23 -7.56 -11.74 5.07
N SER A 24 -6.46 -11.13 4.61
CA SER A 24 -6.43 -9.71 4.23
C SER A 24 -7.43 -9.42 3.11
N GLY A 25 -7.52 -10.29 2.11
CA GLY A 25 -8.51 -10.18 1.03
C GLY A 25 -9.96 -10.27 1.55
N LEU A 26 -10.25 -11.20 2.47
CA LEU A 26 -11.58 -11.32 3.10
C LEU A 26 -11.94 -10.07 3.91
N ILE A 27 -10.98 -9.53 4.67
CA ILE A 27 -11.17 -8.28 5.43
C ILE A 27 -11.46 -7.11 4.48
N LEU A 28 -10.70 -6.96 3.40
CA LEU A 28 -10.97 -5.90 2.42
C LEU A 28 -12.33 -6.04 1.76
N ILE A 29 -12.75 -7.26 1.40
CA ILE A 29 -14.11 -7.51 0.89
C ILE A 29 -15.15 -7.10 1.92
N TYR A 30 -14.98 -7.50 3.18
CA TYR A 30 -15.91 -7.14 4.25
C TYR A 30 -16.02 -5.63 4.43
N LEU A 31 -14.88 -4.92 4.53
CA LEU A 31 -14.82 -3.48 4.72
C LEU A 31 -15.47 -2.75 3.54
N SER A 32 -15.13 -3.12 2.31
CA SER A 32 -15.63 -2.44 1.12
C SER A 32 -17.07 -2.76 0.78
N ALA A 33 -17.53 -4.01 0.98
CA ALA A 33 -18.93 -4.37 0.78
C ALA A 33 -19.85 -3.62 1.76
N ASN A 34 -19.39 -3.39 2.99
CA ASN A 34 -20.11 -2.62 4.01
C ASN A 34 -19.78 -1.12 3.94
N GLY A 35 -18.84 -0.72 3.09
CA GLY A 35 -18.39 0.65 2.89
C GLY A 35 -19.41 1.55 2.17
N PRO A 36 -19.08 2.85 2.02
CA PRO A 36 -20.02 3.86 1.53
C PRO A 36 -20.41 3.71 0.06
N PHE A 37 -19.68 2.92 -0.74
CA PHE A 37 -20.05 2.68 -2.13
C PHE A 37 -21.18 1.64 -2.27
N PHE A 38 -21.21 0.60 -1.42
CA PHE A 38 -22.17 -0.49 -1.52
C PHE A 38 -23.27 -0.41 -0.43
N LEU A 39 -23.13 -1.17 0.64
CA LEU A 39 -24.17 -1.27 1.68
C LEU A 39 -24.23 -0.05 2.59
N ASN A 40 -23.14 0.72 2.68
CA ASN A 40 -23.02 1.91 3.52
C ASN A 40 -23.44 1.67 5.00
N THR A 41 -23.13 0.49 5.51
CA THR A 41 -23.37 0.12 6.92
C THR A 41 -22.25 0.63 7.83
N ILE A 42 -21.00 0.70 7.31
CA ILE A 42 -19.88 1.34 7.98
C ILE A 42 -19.96 2.83 7.75
N LYS A 43 -19.99 3.61 8.82
CA LYS A 43 -19.96 5.08 8.78
C LYS A 43 -18.58 5.58 9.18
N TYR A 44 -17.87 6.15 8.21
CA TYR A 44 -16.57 6.75 8.46
C TYR A 44 -16.73 8.17 9.02
N LYS A 45 -16.01 8.47 10.09
CA LYS A 45 -16.07 9.78 10.76
C LYS A 45 -15.17 10.78 10.04
N THR A 46 -15.66 11.32 8.93
CA THR A 46 -14.90 12.19 8.03
C THR A 46 -15.82 13.05 7.16
N SER A 47 -15.26 13.95 6.35
CA SER A 47 -16.02 14.84 5.46
C SER A 47 -16.63 14.11 4.25
N PHE A 48 -17.60 14.76 3.60
CA PHE A 48 -18.21 14.27 2.38
C PHE A 48 -17.17 14.05 1.25
N SER A 49 -16.20 14.95 1.14
CA SER A 49 -15.12 14.83 0.15
C SER A 49 -14.28 13.57 0.37
N ALA A 50 -13.91 13.27 1.62
CA ALA A 50 -13.18 12.05 1.98
C ALA A 50 -14.03 10.78 1.76
N ILE A 51 -15.34 10.82 2.07
CA ILE A 51 -16.26 9.72 1.76
C ILE A 51 -16.28 9.40 0.26
N SER A 52 -16.19 10.41 -0.60
CA SER A 52 -16.15 10.20 -2.05
C SER A 52 -14.87 9.47 -2.49
N GLN A 53 -13.73 9.73 -1.83
CA GLN A 53 -12.49 8.99 -2.06
C GLN A 53 -12.59 7.55 -1.53
N ILE A 54 -13.18 7.33 -0.36
CA ILE A 54 -13.39 6.00 0.21
C ILE A 54 -14.26 5.13 -0.72
N LYS A 55 -15.27 5.72 -1.40
CA LYS A 55 -16.05 4.99 -2.42
C LYS A 55 -15.18 4.48 -3.57
N GLY A 56 -14.22 5.28 -4.04
CA GLY A 56 -13.23 4.83 -5.03
C GLY A 56 -12.37 3.68 -4.50
N GLN A 57 -11.93 3.77 -3.25
CA GLN A 57 -11.14 2.71 -2.61
C GLN A 57 -11.95 1.42 -2.42
N ASP A 58 -13.25 1.49 -2.13
CA ASP A 58 -14.12 0.29 -2.05
C ASP A 58 -14.11 -0.48 -3.37
N LEU A 59 -14.18 0.22 -4.52
CA LEU A 59 -14.08 -0.41 -5.83
C LEU A 59 -12.72 -1.05 -6.08
N ILE A 60 -11.63 -0.32 -5.81
CA ILE A 60 -10.26 -0.83 -5.96
C ILE A 60 -10.03 -2.05 -5.07
N ASN A 61 -10.48 -2.00 -3.82
CA ASN A 61 -10.36 -3.12 -2.89
C ASN A 61 -11.06 -4.38 -3.41
N LEU A 62 -12.31 -4.25 -3.89
CA LEU A 62 -13.10 -5.41 -4.33
C LEU A 62 -12.62 -5.97 -5.66
N PHE A 63 -12.32 -5.12 -6.63
CA PHE A 63 -12.08 -5.57 -8.01
C PHE A 63 -10.59 -5.71 -8.37
N LEU A 64 -9.69 -5.16 -7.57
CA LEU A 64 -8.25 -5.26 -7.84
C LEU A 64 -7.49 -5.91 -6.66
N ILE A 65 -7.54 -5.33 -5.45
CA ILE A 65 -6.67 -5.75 -4.36
C ILE A 65 -7.07 -7.10 -3.79
N ALA A 66 -8.35 -7.32 -3.48
CA ALA A 66 -8.80 -8.60 -2.95
C ALA A 66 -8.53 -9.76 -3.92
N PRO A 67 -8.84 -9.66 -5.24
CA PRO A 67 -8.43 -10.69 -6.21
C PRO A 67 -6.93 -10.94 -6.27
N LEU A 68 -6.08 -9.88 -6.20
CA LEU A 68 -4.62 -10.04 -6.14
C LEU A 68 -4.17 -10.78 -4.89
N LEU A 69 -4.76 -10.47 -3.72
CA LEU A 69 -4.46 -11.14 -2.47
C LEU A 69 -4.86 -12.62 -2.50
N PHE A 70 -6.05 -12.94 -3.02
CA PHE A 70 -6.50 -14.34 -3.15
C PHE A 70 -5.63 -15.12 -4.13
N THR A 71 -5.43 -14.57 -5.33
CA THR A 71 -4.62 -15.26 -6.36
C THR A 71 -3.16 -15.38 -5.92
N GLY A 72 -2.61 -14.35 -5.29
CA GLY A 72 -1.26 -14.37 -4.71
C GLY A 72 -1.13 -15.39 -3.60
N GLY A 73 -2.04 -15.38 -2.62
CA GLY A 73 -2.06 -16.31 -1.48
C GLY A 73 -2.22 -17.76 -1.92
N LEU A 74 -3.21 -18.07 -2.75
CA LEU A 74 -3.42 -19.43 -3.29
C LEU A 74 -2.25 -19.90 -4.13
N SER A 75 -1.74 -19.05 -5.04
CA SER A 75 -0.58 -19.39 -5.86
C SER A 75 0.65 -19.67 -5.00
N HIS A 76 0.78 -18.99 -3.86
CA HIS A 76 1.90 -19.18 -2.94
C HIS A 76 1.80 -20.51 -2.20
N ILE A 77 0.62 -20.83 -1.65
CA ILE A 77 0.35 -22.14 -1.01
C ILE A 77 0.60 -23.27 -2.01
N LEU A 78 0.14 -23.11 -3.25
CA LEU A 78 0.30 -24.07 -4.33
C LEU A 78 1.72 -24.09 -4.95
N ASN A 79 2.65 -23.33 -4.40
CA ASN A 79 4.05 -23.27 -4.82
C ASN A 79 4.26 -22.86 -6.30
N LYS A 80 3.41 -21.99 -6.84
CA LYS A 80 3.52 -21.46 -8.20
C LYS A 80 4.58 -20.37 -8.29
N SER A 81 5.39 -20.39 -9.35
CA SER A 81 6.49 -19.42 -9.56
C SER A 81 6.03 -17.97 -9.67
N ILE A 82 4.80 -17.74 -10.14
CA ILE A 82 4.19 -16.42 -10.28
C ILE A 82 3.87 -15.77 -8.92
N SER A 83 3.72 -16.56 -7.85
CA SER A 83 3.25 -16.08 -6.54
C SER A 83 4.09 -14.91 -6.01
N LYS A 84 5.42 -14.97 -6.13
CA LYS A 84 6.30 -13.91 -5.65
C LYS A 84 6.02 -12.53 -6.29
N TYR A 85 5.58 -12.51 -7.55
CA TYR A 85 5.23 -11.29 -8.26
C TYR A 85 3.87 -10.74 -7.83
N LEU A 86 2.91 -11.61 -7.51
CA LEU A 86 1.58 -11.20 -7.05
C LEU A 86 1.60 -10.67 -5.62
N ILE A 87 2.29 -11.37 -4.71
CA ILE A 87 2.29 -11.02 -3.29
C ILE A 87 3.07 -9.74 -2.98
N ILE A 88 4.04 -9.35 -3.82
CA ILE A 88 4.82 -8.13 -3.61
C ILE A 88 4.08 -6.85 -4.04
N LEU A 89 2.99 -6.96 -4.80
CA LEU A 89 2.25 -5.79 -5.30
C LEU A 89 1.35 -5.14 -4.25
N THR A 90 0.89 -5.88 -3.24
CA THR A 90 -0.15 -5.42 -2.32
C THR A 90 0.31 -4.89 -0.95
N PRO A 91 1.51 -5.23 -0.43
CA PRO A 91 1.87 -4.93 0.96
C PRO A 91 1.86 -3.44 1.32
N VAL A 92 2.41 -2.59 0.46
CA VAL A 92 2.47 -1.15 0.71
C VAL A 92 1.06 -0.56 0.74
N TYR A 93 0.17 -1.02 -0.16
CA TYR A 93 -1.22 -0.62 -0.16
C TYR A 93 -1.95 -1.03 1.13
N LEU A 94 -1.76 -2.28 1.61
CA LEU A 94 -2.38 -2.74 2.86
C LEU A 94 -1.99 -1.86 4.05
N MET A 95 -0.71 -1.50 4.13
CA MET A 95 -0.22 -0.59 5.19
C MET A 95 -0.81 0.80 5.04
N TYR A 96 -0.78 1.35 3.82
CA TYR A 96 -1.32 2.68 3.52
C TYR A 96 -2.82 2.77 3.84
N TYR A 97 -3.61 1.82 3.34
CA TYR A 97 -5.05 1.75 3.60
C TYR A 97 -5.37 1.58 5.09
N GLY A 98 -4.68 0.66 5.76
CA GLY A 98 -4.86 0.41 7.18
C GLY A 98 -4.53 1.65 8.04
N LEU A 99 -3.45 2.38 7.72
CA LEU A 99 -3.07 3.61 8.41
C LEU A 99 -4.06 4.75 8.10
N SER A 100 -4.44 4.93 6.83
CA SER A 100 -5.38 6.00 6.45
C SER A 100 -6.75 5.82 7.09
N MET A 101 -7.29 4.60 7.10
CA MET A 101 -8.59 4.31 7.70
C MET A 101 -8.54 4.15 9.22
N GLY A 102 -7.43 3.64 9.75
CA GLY A 102 -7.26 3.39 11.18
C GLY A 102 -6.86 4.62 11.99
N ILE A 103 -6.13 5.57 11.40
CA ILE A 103 -5.64 6.77 12.09
C ILE A 103 -6.19 8.04 11.47
N GLY A 104 -6.46 8.05 10.16
CA GLY A 104 -6.83 9.24 9.40
C GLY A 104 -8.27 9.71 9.59
N MET A 105 -9.08 9.06 10.43
CA MET A 105 -10.45 9.49 10.70
C MET A 105 -10.49 10.56 11.79
N GLU A 106 -11.52 11.41 11.76
CA GLU A 106 -11.71 12.54 12.68
C GLU A 106 -12.40 12.07 13.99
N TRP A 107 -11.75 11.13 14.73
CA TRP A 107 -12.32 10.46 15.90
C TRP A 107 -12.82 11.43 16.99
N GLY A 108 -12.08 12.52 17.23
CA GLY A 108 -12.40 13.52 18.23
C GLY A 108 -13.36 14.62 17.75
N SER A 109 -13.79 14.61 16.47
CA SER A 109 -14.63 15.66 15.92
C SER A 109 -16.10 15.45 16.28
N GLU A 110 -16.76 16.51 16.75
CA GLU A 110 -18.22 16.55 16.94
C GLU A 110 -18.97 16.83 15.63
N ASN A 111 -18.27 17.31 14.59
CA ASN A 111 -18.87 17.66 13.31
C ASN A 111 -19.23 16.44 12.46
N TYR A 112 -18.66 15.28 12.77
CA TYR A 112 -18.88 14.06 12.00
C TYR A 112 -19.40 12.94 12.90
N SER A 113 -20.37 12.20 12.40
CA SER A 113 -20.87 10.97 13.03
C SER A 113 -20.30 9.75 12.31
N GLY A 114 -19.92 8.71 13.06
CA GLY A 114 -19.40 7.48 12.49
C GLY A 114 -19.08 6.45 13.57
N ASP A 115 -18.85 5.21 13.12
CA ASP A 115 -18.60 4.06 14.00
C ASP A 115 -17.45 3.17 13.50
N SER A 116 -16.69 3.62 12.51
CA SER A 116 -15.59 2.87 11.92
C SER A 116 -14.43 2.59 12.89
N GLU A 117 -14.37 3.27 14.05
CA GLU A 117 -13.46 2.93 15.14
C GLU A 117 -13.66 1.50 15.67
N LYS A 118 -14.86 0.95 15.56
CA LYS A 118 -15.14 -0.46 15.87
C LYS A 118 -14.36 -1.45 15.01
N LEU A 119 -13.81 -0.99 13.90
CA LEU A 119 -13.05 -1.77 12.93
C LEU A 119 -11.54 -1.66 13.13
N THR A 120 -11.07 -1.04 14.21
CA THR A 120 -9.64 -0.82 14.49
C THR A 120 -8.80 -2.08 14.34
N PHE A 121 -9.29 -3.23 14.82
CA PHE A 121 -8.55 -4.50 14.69
C PHE A 121 -8.45 -4.99 13.24
N HIS A 122 -9.40 -4.68 12.38
CA HIS A 122 -9.31 -4.98 10.93
C HIS A 122 -8.21 -4.15 10.28
N PHE A 123 -8.17 -2.85 10.56
CA PHE A 123 -7.12 -1.96 10.03
C PHE A 123 -5.74 -2.34 10.58
N LEU A 124 -5.63 -2.64 11.88
CA LEU A 124 -4.39 -3.09 12.49
C LEU A 124 -3.89 -4.40 11.87
N PHE A 125 -4.80 -5.36 11.61
CA PHE A 125 -4.45 -6.60 10.92
C PHE A 125 -3.90 -6.33 9.52
N LEU A 126 -4.51 -5.41 8.74
CA LEU A 126 -4.01 -5.05 7.40
C LEU A 126 -2.62 -4.42 7.45
N ILE A 127 -2.34 -3.55 8.44
CA ILE A 127 -1.00 -2.96 8.64
C ILE A 127 0.03 -4.04 8.93
N ILE A 128 -0.26 -4.94 9.88
CA ILE A 128 0.64 -6.05 10.25
C ILE A 128 0.85 -6.98 9.06
N SER A 129 -0.22 -7.34 8.35
CA SER A 129 -0.16 -8.18 7.15
C SER A 129 0.68 -7.54 6.06
N GLY A 130 0.51 -6.24 5.82
CA GLY A 130 1.32 -5.48 4.87
C GLY A 130 2.80 -5.50 5.24
N LEU A 131 3.15 -5.23 6.49
CA LEU A 131 4.54 -5.26 6.96
C LEU A 131 5.17 -6.65 6.82
N VAL A 132 4.49 -7.68 7.30
CA VAL A 132 4.99 -9.07 7.25
C VAL A 132 5.16 -9.53 5.81
N THR A 133 4.14 -9.31 4.97
CA THR A 133 4.19 -9.74 3.55
C THR A 133 5.18 -8.92 2.73
N MET A 134 5.41 -7.66 3.06
CA MET A 134 6.44 -6.83 2.41
C MET A 134 7.83 -7.42 2.64
N MET A 135 8.19 -7.67 3.89
CA MET A 135 9.50 -8.22 4.22
C MET A 135 9.69 -9.63 3.66
N TYR A 136 8.66 -10.47 3.78
CA TYR A 136 8.69 -11.83 3.25
C TYR A 136 8.80 -11.84 1.72
N SER A 137 7.94 -11.12 1.01
CA SER A 137 7.94 -11.09 -0.45
C SER A 137 9.25 -10.56 -1.02
N TYR A 138 9.81 -9.52 -0.40
CA TYR A 138 11.12 -9.00 -0.79
C TYR A 138 12.22 -10.08 -0.71
N SER A 139 12.22 -10.91 0.34
CA SER A 139 13.19 -11.99 0.54
C SER A 139 13.14 -13.10 -0.52
N LEU A 140 12.02 -13.23 -1.25
CA LEU A 140 11.86 -14.22 -2.31
C LEU A 140 12.60 -13.86 -3.61
N PHE A 141 13.05 -12.61 -3.74
CA PHE A 141 13.79 -12.16 -4.91
C PHE A 141 15.30 -12.29 -4.68
N LYS A 142 15.91 -13.17 -5.47
CA LYS A 142 17.37 -13.28 -5.51
C LYS A 142 17.90 -12.23 -6.49
N PRO A 143 19.11 -11.67 -6.24
CA PRO A 143 19.78 -10.84 -7.24
C PRO A 143 19.86 -11.57 -8.59
N ALA A 144 19.43 -10.90 -9.63
CA ALA A 144 19.27 -11.54 -10.95
C ALA A 144 20.55 -11.49 -11.80
N GLY A 145 21.70 -11.36 -11.21
CA GLY A 145 23.04 -11.33 -11.83
C GLY A 145 23.11 -10.72 -13.25
N ASN A 146 24.01 -9.78 -13.49
CA ASN A 146 24.32 -9.20 -14.80
C ASN A 146 23.11 -8.69 -15.62
N ILE A 147 22.23 -7.92 -14.99
CA ILE A 147 21.18 -7.20 -15.73
C ILE A 147 21.82 -5.97 -16.41
N TYR A 148 21.68 -5.90 -17.72
CA TYR A 148 22.11 -4.74 -18.51
C TYR A 148 20.91 -4.01 -19.09
N PHE A 149 20.73 -2.76 -18.68
CA PHE A 149 19.75 -1.87 -19.30
C PHE A 149 20.40 -1.06 -20.43
N ASN A 150 19.64 -0.80 -21.49
CA ASN A 150 20.04 0.21 -22.44
C ASN A 150 20.07 1.58 -21.76
N LYS A 151 21.25 2.17 -21.63
CA LYS A 151 21.47 3.42 -20.89
C LYS A 151 20.58 4.58 -21.36
N LYS A 152 20.31 4.67 -22.68
CA LYS A 152 19.45 5.71 -23.23
C LYS A 152 17.99 5.54 -22.75
N HIS A 153 17.45 4.33 -22.82
CA HIS A 153 16.10 4.05 -22.35
C HIS A 153 15.97 4.22 -20.84
N LEU A 154 16.96 3.75 -20.08
CA LEU A 154 16.98 3.92 -18.62
C LEU A 154 17.03 5.41 -18.24
N MET A 155 17.81 6.22 -18.95
CA MET A 155 17.88 7.67 -18.70
C MET A 155 16.55 8.36 -19.00
N ILE A 156 15.91 8.07 -20.14
CA ILE A 156 14.59 8.62 -20.49
C ILE A 156 13.56 8.25 -19.45
N TYR A 157 13.47 6.96 -19.10
CA TYR A 157 12.58 6.48 -18.04
C TYR A 157 12.82 7.23 -16.72
N SER A 158 14.08 7.31 -16.27
CA SER A 158 14.44 7.95 -15.01
C SER A 158 14.08 9.43 -14.97
N ILE A 159 14.31 10.16 -16.07
CA ILE A 159 13.96 11.58 -16.16
C ILE A 159 12.45 11.76 -16.06
N ILE A 160 11.67 11.03 -16.87
CA ILE A 160 10.20 11.11 -16.86
C ILE A 160 9.67 10.80 -15.47
N PHE A 161 10.16 9.71 -14.86
CA PHE A 161 9.70 9.27 -13.57
C PHE A 161 10.07 10.24 -12.43
N VAL A 162 11.32 10.74 -12.41
CA VAL A 162 11.75 11.72 -11.39
C VAL A 162 10.98 13.02 -11.52
N VAL A 163 10.79 13.53 -12.75
CA VAL A 163 9.96 14.74 -12.99
C VAL A 163 8.54 14.51 -12.45
N PHE A 164 7.93 13.37 -12.74
CA PHE A 164 6.62 13.02 -12.23
C PHE A 164 6.57 13.02 -10.69
N ILE A 165 7.54 12.34 -10.03
CA ILE A 165 7.63 12.29 -8.57
C ILE A 165 7.85 13.69 -7.96
N LEU A 166 8.67 14.55 -8.60
CA LEU A 166 8.89 15.92 -8.13
C LEU A 166 7.61 16.78 -8.27
N LEU A 167 6.86 16.64 -9.35
CA LEU A 167 5.57 17.33 -9.51
C LEU A 167 4.56 16.87 -8.46
N PHE A 168 4.45 15.57 -8.23
CA PHE A 168 3.60 15.00 -7.19
C PHE A 168 4.02 15.49 -5.79
N SER A 169 5.32 15.47 -5.49
CA SER A 169 5.87 15.99 -4.23
C SER A 169 5.56 17.49 -4.04
N SER A 170 5.74 18.30 -5.11
CA SER A 170 5.52 19.74 -5.03
C SER A 170 4.07 20.10 -4.71
N MET A 171 3.11 19.31 -5.18
CA MET A 171 1.69 19.47 -4.86
C MET A 171 1.45 19.34 -3.34
N TRP A 172 1.97 18.27 -2.72
CA TRP A 172 1.83 18.05 -1.29
C TRP A 172 2.63 19.04 -0.45
N LEU A 173 3.87 19.37 -0.84
CA LEU A 173 4.71 20.33 -0.14
C LEU A 173 4.05 21.72 -0.14
N LYS A 174 3.45 22.15 -1.26
CA LYS A 174 2.70 23.41 -1.31
C LYS A 174 1.61 23.47 -0.23
N GLU A 175 0.83 22.42 -0.07
CA GLU A 175 -0.23 22.38 0.93
C GLU A 175 0.32 22.37 2.37
N VAL A 176 1.42 21.64 2.62
CA VAL A 176 2.12 21.65 3.90
C VAL A 176 2.60 23.07 4.25
N PHE A 177 3.24 23.76 3.29
CA PHE A 177 3.70 25.14 3.49
C PHE A 177 2.56 26.13 3.73
N LEU A 178 1.41 25.95 3.07
CA LEU A 178 0.21 26.76 3.33
C LEU A 178 -0.24 26.62 4.79
N VAL A 179 -0.32 25.38 5.30
CA VAL A 179 -0.70 25.14 6.70
C VAL A 179 0.34 25.73 7.65
N MET A 180 1.65 25.56 7.39
CA MET A 180 2.71 26.12 8.22
C MET A 180 2.72 27.65 8.24
N SER A 181 2.23 28.30 7.19
CA SER A 181 2.08 29.75 7.09
C SER A 181 0.70 30.26 7.55
N SER A 182 -0.08 29.41 8.22
CA SER A 182 -1.44 29.72 8.71
C SER A 182 -2.47 30.07 7.62
N ASN A 183 -2.18 29.69 6.37
CA ASN A 183 -3.11 29.78 5.23
C ASN A 183 -3.76 28.42 4.98
N TYR A 184 -4.76 28.08 5.76
CA TYR A 184 -5.35 26.75 5.81
C TYR A 184 -6.15 26.42 4.54
N PRO A 185 -5.76 25.38 3.76
CA PRO A 185 -6.58 24.89 2.65
C PRO A 185 -7.86 24.24 3.18
N VAL A 186 -8.91 24.22 2.33
CA VAL A 186 -10.21 23.63 2.68
C VAL A 186 -10.10 22.18 3.15
N SER A 187 -9.24 21.40 2.51
CA SER A 187 -8.97 20.01 2.88
C SER A 187 -8.46 19.86 4.33
N TYR A 188 -7.60 20.77 4.76
CA TYR A 188 -7.13 20.82 6.16
C TYR A 188 -8.25 21.22 7.12
N GLY A 189 -9.02 22.25 6.79
CA GLY A 189 -10.12 22.71 7.65
C GLY A 189 -11.22 21.68 7.85
N GLN A 190 -11.47 20.84 6.84
CA GLN A 190 -12.46 19.76 6.93
C GLN A 190 -11.94 18.52 7.65
N ASN A 191 -10.72 18.08 7.37
CA ASN A 191 -10.17 16.83 7.87
C ASN A 191 -8.69 16.98 8.25
N PRO A 192 -8.36 17.66 9.36
CA PRO A 192 -6.97 17.90 9.73
C PRO A 192 -6.18 16.61 10.02
N VAL A 193 -6.80 15.59 10.59
CA VAL A 193 -6.14 14.31 10.86
C VAL A 193 -5.83 13.58 9.56
N LEU A 194 -6.82 13.38 8.70
CA LEU A 194 -6.64 12.73 7.40
C LEU A 194 -5.66 13.51 6.51
N PHE A 195 -5.73 14.85 6.55
CA PHE A 195 -4.80 15.71 5.85
C PHE A 195 -3.35 15.35 6.17
N TRP A 196 -2.98 15.29 7.45
CA TRP A 196 -1.62 14.98 7.85
C TRP A 196 -1.24 13.54 7.57
N VAL A 197 -2.12 12.58 7.83
CA VAL A 197 -1.82 11.15 7.56
C VAL A 197 -1.44 10.95 6.10
N ILE A 198 -2.21 11.49 5.16
CA ILE A 198 -1.91 11.35 3.72
C ILE A 198 -0.57 12.02 3.37
N ARG A 199 -0.30 13.26 3.86
CA ARG A 199 0.97 13.95 3.56
C ARG A 199 2.18 13.21 4.14
N TYR A 200 2.08 12.68 5.36
CA TYR A 200 3.15 11.86 5.94
C TYR A 200 3.36 10.56 5.16
N LEU A 201 2.31 9.90 4.74
CA LEU A 201 2.42 8.67 3.96
C LEU A 201 2.98 8.94 2.56
N ASP A 202 2.51 9.98 1.87
CA ASP A 202 2.99 10.28 0.51
C ASP A 202 4.41 10.85 0.51
N LEU A 203 4.67 11.87 1.33
CA LEU A 203 6.01 12.50 1.39
C LEU A 203 7.04 11.61 2.09
N GLY A 204 6.63 10.82 3.09
CA GLY A 204 7.53 9.99 3.89
C GLY A 204 7.74 8.57 3.38
N PHE A 205 6.81 8.00 2.60
CA PHE A 205 6.90 6.63 2.09
C PHE A 205 6.83 6.57 0.56
N THR A 206 5.78 7.11 -0.05
CA THR A 206 5.53 6.95 -1.49
C THR A 206 6.65 7.60 -2.32
N ILE A 207 6.96 8.85 -2.04
CA ILE A 207 7.98 9.60 -2.77
C ILE A 207 9.39 9.02 -2.55
N PRO A 208 9.85 8.76 -1.29
CA PRO A 208 11.14 8.13 -1.06
C PRO A 208 11.24 6.73 -1.69
N LEU A 209 10.19 5.92 -1.63
CA LEU A 209 10.17 4.60 -2.26
C LEU A 209 10.33 4.71 -3.79
N GLY A 210 9.63 5.66 -4.41
CA GLY A 210 9.78 5.94 -5.84
C GLY A 210 11.18 6.38 -6.23
N LEU A 211 11.76 7.34 -5.51
CA LEU A 211 13.13 7.81 -5.75
C LEU A 211 14.17 6.71 -5.52
N LEU A 212 14.02 5.93 -4.45
CA LEU A 212 14.87 4.77 -4.17
C LEU A 212 14.80 3.74 -5.30
N SER A 213 13.60 3.50 -5.84
CA SER A 213 13.41 2.56 -6.93
C SER A 213 14.22 2.95 -8.17
N VAL A 214 14.26 4.23 -8.53
CA VAL A 214 15.08 4.74 -9.65
C VAL A 214 16.57 4.70 -9.30
N TYR A 215 16.95 5.12 -8.10
CA TYR A 215 18.35 5.08 -7.65
C TYR A 215 18.93 3.66 -7.75
N LEU A 216 18.16 2.64 -7.34
CA LEU A 216 18.60 1.25 -7.41
C LEU A 216 18.76 0.75 -8.85
N LEU A 217 17.96 1.22 -9.82
CA LEU A 217 18.16 0.87 -11.24
C LEU A 217 19.55 1.29 -11.76
N TRP A 218 20.10 2.37 -11.24
CA TRP A 218 21.42 2.85 -11.64
C TRP A 218 22.57 2.24 -10.86
N THR A 219 22.36 1.96 -9.60
CA THR A 219 23.43 1.55 -8.67
C THR A 219 23.47 0.05 -8.40
N ARG A 220 22.29 -0.59 -8.36
CA ARG A 220 22.11 -2.02 -8.04
C ARG A 220 20.98 -2.62 -8.87
N PRO A 221 21.11 -2.69 -10.20
CA PRO A 221 20.05 -3.14 -11.10
C PRO A 221 19.54 -4.54 -10.75
N ASP A 222 20.42 -5.43 -10.26
CA ASP A 222 20.08 -6.79 -9.84
C ASP A 222 19.10 -6.86 -8.66
N SER A 223 19.05 -5.81 -7.83
CA SER A 223 18.19 -5.71 -6.64
C SER A 223 17.05 -4.70 -6.82
N ALA A 224 17.00 -3.98 -7.94
CA ALA A 224 16.03 -2.90 -8.16
C ALA A 224 14.61 -3.44 -8.38
N PHE A 225 14.47 -4.61 -9.01
CA PHE A 225 13.19 -5.13 -9.47
C PHE A 225 12.14 -5.29 -8.37
N PRO A 226 12.42 -5.91 -7.19
CA PRO A 226 11.42 -6.01 -6.13
C PRO A 226 11.00 -4.65 -5.58
N VAL A 227 11.89 -3.66 -5.51
CA VAL A 227 11.54 -2.30 -5.06
C VAL A 227 10.64 -1.60 -6.07
N GLN A 228 10.90 -1.79 -7.36
CA GLN A 228 10.03 -1.31 -8.43
C GLN A 228 8.63 -1.92 -8.32
N LEU A 229 8.53 -3.23 -8.09
CA LEU A 229 7.24 -3.91 -7.92
C LEU A 229 6.47 -3.39 -6.70
N LEU A 230 7.13 -3.18 -5.56
CA LEU A 230 6.53 -2.58 -4.37
C LEU A 230 5.96 -1.19 -4.68
N PHE A 231 6.74 -0.34 -5.35
CA PHE A 231 6.30 0.99 -5.72
C PHE A 231 5.12 0.96 -6.68
N TYR A 232 5.25 0.23 -7.81
CA TYR A 232 4.19 0.18 -8.81
C TYR A 232 2.94 -0.52 -8.33
N GLY A 233 3.08 -1.58 -7.53
CA GLY A 233 1.94 -2.26 -6.94
C GLY A 233 1.09 -1.34 -6.08
N PHE A 234 1.73 -0.45 -5.31
CA PHE A 234 1.04 0.57 -4.54
C PHE A 234 0.51 1.70 -5.43
N PHE A 235 1.32 2.19 -6.37
CA PHE A 235 0.99 3.40 -7.13
C PHE A 235 -0.13 3.18 -8.18
N MET A 236 -0.40 1.94 -8.57
CA MET A 236 -1.50 1.58 -9.48
C MET A 236 -2.86 1.44 -8.78
N THR A 237 -2.90 1.60 -7.45
CA THR A 237 -4.10 1.44 -6.61
C THR A 237 -4.63 2.78 -6.12
#